data_51a5a04ba999932f32483f60011b3959
#
_entry.id   51a5a04ba999932f32483f60011b3959
#
_cell.length_a   1.000
_cell.length_b   1.000
_cell.length_c   1.000
_cell.angle_alpha   90.00
_cell.angle_beta   90.00
_cell.angle_gamma   90.00
#
_symmetry.space_group_name_H-M   'P 1'
#
loop_
_entity.id
_entity.type
_entity.pdbx_description
1 polymer ?
#
loop_
_entity_poly.entity_id
_entity_poly.type
_entity_poly.pdbx_seq_one_letter_code
_entity_poly.pdbx_strand_id
1 'polypeptide(L)'
;RGLGDVYKRQMNGMWGYKITDLDYKSSKTLIHYLVRAAGRNGNLLLNIGPQPDGKLPATAVERLREMGEWLARYGESIYGTRGGDIPPHDWGVTTRKGDKLYVHVLDLQDDALYLPLAEKVGEARCLNNGERVKFDTLRGKGIVLNLEHVPEDTDRIIELTLR
;
A
#
# COMPACT_ATOMS: atom_id res chain seq x y z
N ARG A 1 -2.67 20.30 -16.08
CA ARG A 1 -2.20 19.66 -14.84
C ARG A 1 -1.21 18.59 -15.29
N GLY A 2 0.07 18.73 -14.92
CA GLY A 2 1.10 17.76 -15.27
C GLY A 2 0.78 16.38 -14.70
N LEU A 3 1.31 15.33 -15.32
CA LEU A 3 1.39 14.00 -14.73
C LEU A 3 2.13 14.16 -13.41
N GLY A 4 1.51 13.83 -12.29
CA GLY A 4 2.16 13.86 -10.97
C GLY A 4 3.45 13.04 -10.95
N ASP A 5 4.14 13.00 -9.82
CA ASP A 5 5.36 12.22 -9.68
C ASP A 5 5.18 10.78 -10.16
N VAL A 6 6.12 10.30 -10.98
CA VAL A 6 6.12 8.94 -11.51
C VAL A 6 7.27 8.17 -10.89
N TYR A 7 6.94 7.16 -10.09
CA TYR A 7 7.90 6.24 -9.51
C TYR A 7 8.20 5.12 -10.49
N LYS A 8 9.33 5.24 -11.20
CA LYS A 8 9.81 4.19 -12.11
C LYS A 8 10.52 3.11 -11.33
N ARG A 9 10.09 1.87 -11.50
CA ARG A 9 10.68 0.69 -10.86
C ARG A 9 10.87 -0.41 -11.88
N GLN A 10 11.92 -1.20 -11.66
CA GLN A 10 12.23 -2.40 -12.42
C GLN A 10 11.78 -3.62 -11.62
N MET A 11 11.17 -4.62 -12.29
CA MET A 11 10.73 -5.85 -11.64
C MET A 11 11.88 -6.76 -11.24
N ASN A 12 12.97 -6.77 -12.04
CA ASN A 12 14.20 -7.52 -11.81
C ASN A 12 15.44 -6.61 -11.82
N GLY A 13 16.65 -7.14 -11.97
CA GLY A 13 17.89 -6.37 -11.94
C GLY A 13 18.14 -5.50 -13.18
N MET A 14 17.63 -5.92 -14.35
CA MET A 14 17.92 -5.27 -15.63
C MET A 14 16.68 -4.68 -16.28
N TRP A 15 16.86 -3.57 -17.03
CA TRP A 15 15.76 -2.91 -17.77
C TRP A 15 15.24 -3.73 -18.93
N GLY A 16 16.15 -4.44 -19.63
CA GLY A 16 15.81 -5.34 -20.72
C GLY A 16 15.81 -6.80 -20.27
N TYR A 17 15.39 -7.68 -21.16
CA TYR A 17 15.46 -9.10 -20.90
C TYR A 17 16.91 -9.60 -20.89
N LYS A 18 17.26 -10.36 -19.85
CA LYS A 18 18.51 -11.11 -19.76
C LYS A 18 18.22 -12.47 -19.15
N ILE A 19 18.52 -13.53 -19.88
CA ILE A 19 18.20 -14.91 -19.48
C ILE A 19 18.82 -15.33 -18.13
N THR A 20 19.93 -14.70 -17.77
CA THR A 20 20.64 -14.95 -16.49
C THR A 20 20.18 -14.05 -15.34
N ASP A 21 19.29 -13.08 -15.60
CA ASP A 21 18.75 -12.21 -14.55
C ASP A 21 17.48 -12.84 -13.97
N LEU A 22 17.67 -13.65 -12.94
CA LEU A 22 16.62 -14.33 -12.21
C LEU A 22 16.26 -13.63 -10.89
N ASP A 23 16.86 -12.48 -10.62
CA ASP A 23 16.63 -11.70 -9.40
C ASP A 23 15.37 -10.84 -9.50
N TYR A 24 14.21 -11.50 -9.43
CA TYR A 24 12.91 -10.84 -9.42
C TYR A 24 12.54 -10.41 -8.01
N LYS A 25 12.10 -9.15 -7.87
CA LYS A 25 11.55 -8.64 -6.62
C LYS A 25 10.32 -9.45 -6.21
N SER A 26 10.15 -9.64 -4.91
CA SER A 26 8.97 -10.33 -4.38
C SER A 26 7.69 -9.54 -4.65
N SER A 27 6.55 -10.20 -4.71
CA SER A 27 5.24 -9.57 -4.81
C SER A 27 5.00 -8.60 -3.64
N LYS A 28 5.45 -8.94 -2.43
CA LYS A 28 5.43 -8.03 -1.27
C LYS A 28 6.13 -6.70 -1.58
N THR A 29 7.35 -6.74 -2.10
CA THR A 29 8.12 -5.54 -2.46
C THR A 29 7.40 -4.71 -3.52
N LEU A 30 6.85 -5.36 -4.54
CA LEU A 30 6.13 -4.69 -5.64
C LEU A 30 4.83 -4.05 -5.16
N ILE A 31 4.07 -4.72 -4.30
CA ILE A 31 2.87 -4.18 -3.67
C ILE A 31 3.23 -2.96 -2.80
N HIS A 32 4.31 -3.04 -2.01
CA HIS A 32 4.79 -1.90 -1.23
C HIS A 32 5.15 -0.69 -2.11
N TYR A 33 5.74 -0.91 -3.29
CA TYR A 33 6.00 0.19 -4.24
C TYR A 33 4.70 0.85 -4.71
N LEU A 34 3.68 0.05 -5.04
CA LEU A 34 2.38 0.56 -5.46
C LEU A 34 1.70 1.38 -4.35
N VAL A 35 1.63 0.82 -3.15
CA VAL A 35 1.01 1.46 -1.99
C VAL A 35 1.71 2.76 -1.63
N ARG A 36 3.04 2.76 -1.56
CA ARG A 36 3.83 3.97 -1.27
C ARG A 36 3.69 5.03 -2.35
N ALA A 37 3.58 4.65 -3.63
CA ALA A 37 3.31 5.60 -4.71
C ALA A 37 1.92 6.24 -4.55
N ALA A 38 0.89 5.44 -4.29
CA ALA A 38 -0.48 5.93 -4.06
C ALA A 38 -0.56 6.90 -2.88
N GLY A 39 0.06 6.56 -1.74
CA GLY A 39 0.09 7.41 -0.54
C GLY A 39 0.82 8.74 -0.74
N ARG A 40 1.67 8.85 -1.76
CA ARG A 40 2.40 10.07 -2.14
C ARG A 40 1.77 10.82 -3.32
N ASN A 41 0.56 10.48 -3.72
CA ASN A 41 -0.10 11.01 -4.94
C ASN A 41 0.71 10.78 -6.21
N GLY A 42 1.56 9.75 -6.23
CA GLY A 42 2.39 9.40 -7.38
C GLY A 42 1.81 8.25 -8.20
N ASN A 43 2.33 8.09 -9.40
CA ASN A 43 2.04 6.96 -10.27
C ASN A 43 3.19 5.96 -10.22
N LEU A 44 2.89 4.67 -10.27
CA LEU A 44 3.89 3.62 -10.40
C LEU A 44 4.00 3.20 -11.87
N LEU A 45 5.21 3.30 -12.44
CA LEU A 45 5.58 2.66 -13.69
C LEU A 45 6.48 1.47 -13.37
N LEU A 46 5.94 0.26 -13.52
CA LEU A 46 6.67 -0.99 -13.32
C LEU A 46 7.13 -1.52 -14.67
N ASN A 47 8.46 -1.54 -14.89
CA ASN A 47 9.05 -2.03 -16.13
C ASN A 47 9.31 -3.53 -16.06
N ILE A 48 9.05 -4.22 -17.18
CA ILE A 48 9.30 -5.64 -17.39
C ILE A 48 10.00 -5.80 -18.75
N GLY A 49 11.12 -6.53 -18.79
CA GLY A 49 11.81 -6.85 -20.03
C GLY A 49 11.15 -8.03 -20.75
N PRO A 50 10.54 -7.85 -21.94
CA PRO A 50 9.98 -8.97 -22.70
C PRO A 50 11.09 -9.86 -23.26
N GLN A 51 10.80 -11.17 -23.42
CA GLN A 51 11.68 -12.13 -24.07
C GLN A 51 11.84 -11.83 -25.58
N PRO A 52 12.85 -12.37 -26.26
CA PRO A 52 13.05 -12.14 -27.71
C PRO A 52 11.86 -12.56 -28.58
N ASP A 53 11.04 -13.52 -28.13
CA ASP A 53 9.80 -13.94 -28.79
C ASP A 53 8.59 -13.03 -28.50
N GLY A 54 8.80 -11.93 -27.76
CA GLY A 54 7.77 -10.97 -27.40
C GLY A 54 6.93 -11.34 -26.19
N LYS A 55 7.13 -12.52 -25.59
CA LYS A 55 6.41 -12.94 -24.40
C LYS A 55 7.02 -12.34 -23.13
N LEU A 56 6.21 -12.25 -22.09
CA LEU A 56 6.72 -11.91 -20.76
C LEU A 56 7.31 -13.15 -20.08
N PRO A 57 8.43 -13.00 -19.33
CA PRO A 57 8.97 -14.10 -18.53
C PRO A 57 7.91 -14.64 -17.54
N ALA A 58 7.88 -15.94 -17.34
CA ALA A 58 6.88 -16.62 -16.50
C ALA A 58 6.86 -16.05 -15.07
N THR A 59 8.02 -15.79 -14.48
CA THR A 59 8.13 -15.19 -13.14
C THR A 59 7.53 -13.79 -13.09
N ALA A 60 7.72 -12.98 -14.15
CA ALA A 60 7.11 -11.66 -14.23
C ALA A 60 5.57 -11.74 -14.28
N VAL A 61 5.04 -12.68 -15.07
CA VAL A 61 3.59 -12.94 -15.16
C VAL A 61 3.03 -13.38 -13.80
N GLU A 62 3.74 -14.24 -13.06
CA GLU A 62 3.34 -14.68 -11.73
C GLU A 62 3.28 -13.50 -10.75
N ARG A 63 4.30 -12.64 -10.71
CA ARG A 63 4.31 -11.43 -9.87
C ARG A 63 3.16 -10.48 -10.19
N LEU A 64 2.86 -10.27 -11.46
CA LEU A 64 1.71 -9.45 -11.88
C LEU A 64 0.37 -10.06 -11.44
N ARG A 65 0.25 -11.39 -11.50
CA ARG A 65 -0.95 -12.09 -11.02
C ARG A 65 -1.14 -11.89 -9.52
N GLU A 66 -0.09 -12.10 -8.72
CA GLU A 66 -0.13 -11.89 -7.26
C GLU A 66 -0.50 -10.44 -6.90
N MET A 67 0.05 -9.46 -7.62
CA MET A 67 -0.35 -8.05 -7.45
C MET A 67 -1.82 -7.82 -7.84
N GLY A 68 -2.29 -8.46 -8.91
CA GLY A 68 -3.69 -8.40 -9.35
C GLY A 68 -4.64 -9.01 -8.33
N GLU A 69 -4.30 -10.13 -7.74
CA GLU A 69 -5.07 -10.79 -6.68
C GLU A 69 -5.15 -9.91 -5.41
N TRP A 70 -4.05 -9.28 -5.03
CA TRP A 70 -4.02 -8.32 -3.93
C TRP A 70 -4.93 -7.12 -4.22
N LEU A 71 -4.87 -6.55 -5.42
CA LEU A 71 -5.73 -5.44 -5.85
C LEU A 71 -7.21 -5.85 -5.93
N ALA A 72 -7.51 -7.09 -6.33
CA ALA A 72 -8.88 -7.60 -6.33
C ALA A 72 -9.49 -7.62 -4.92
N ARG A 73 -8.67 -7.87 -3.89
CA ARG A 73 -9.11 -7.90 -2.48
C ARG A 73 -9.10 -6.53 -1.82
N TYR A 74 -8.09 -5.71 -2.07
CA TYR A 74 -7.81 -4.47 -1.31
C TYR A 74 -7.77 -3.21 -2.17
N GLY A 75 -8.10 -3.30 -3.46
CA GLY A 75 -8.00 -2.19 -4.41
C GLY A 75 -8.87 -0.99 -4.05
N GLU A 76 -9.90 -1.15 -3.24
CA GLU A 76 -10.70 -0.04 -2.73
C GLU A 76 -9.86 1.00 -1.96
N SER A 77 -8.80 0.54 -1.29
CA SER A 77 -7.85 1.39 -0.56
C SER A 77 -6.86 2.14 -1.46
N ILE A 78 -6.85 1.83 -2.76
CA ILE A 78 -5.94 2.40 -3.78
C ILE A 78 -6.72 3.15 -4.87
N TYR A 79 -7.72 2.49 -5.49
CA TYR A 79 -8.45 3.06 -6.62
C TYR A 79 -9.31 4.26 -6.23
N GLY A 80 -9.13 5.36 -6.96
CA GLY A 80 -9.88 6.59 -6.73
C GLY A 80 -9.51 7.32 -5.43
N THR A 81 -8.41 6.93 -4.80
CA THR A 81 -7.88 7.60 -3.60
C THR A 81 -6.92 8.73 -3.96
N ARG A 82 -6.61 9.54 -2.97
CA ARG A 82 -5.50 10.49 -2.93
C ARG A 82 -4.59 10.13 -1.77
N GLY A 83 -3.37 10.69 -1.73
CA GLY A 83 -2.54 10.62 -0.54
C GLY A 83 -3.29 11.16 0.67
N GLY A 84 -3.21 10.47 1.79
CA GLY A 84 -3.92 10.85 3.01
C GLY A 84 -3.29 12.04 3.71
N ASP A 85 -3.93 12.43 4.82
CA ASP A 85 -3.55 13.64 5.57
C ASP A 85 -2.30 13.45 6.44
N ILE A 86 -1.86 12.20 6.61
CA ILE A 86 -0.66 11.87 7.37
C ILE A 86 0.52 11.72 6.40
N PRO A 87 1.64 12.43 6.62
CA PRO A 87 2.83 12.29 5.80
C PRO A 87 3.33 10.83 5.78
N PRO A 88 4.00 10.39 4.69
CA PRO A 88 4.62 9.08 4.63
C PRO A 88 5.62 8.87 5.76
N HIS A 89 5.58 7.67 6.37
CA HIS A 89 6.47 7.23 7.43
C HIS A 89 7.15 5.90 7.07
N ASP A 90 8.14 5.48 7.84
CA ASP A 90 8.80 4.19 7.65
C ASP A 90 7.80 3.04 7.82
N TRP A 91 6.86 3.14 8.77
CA TRP A 91 5.81 2.14 8.95
C TRP A 91 4.85 2.02 7.75
N GLY A 92 4.67 3.09 6.93
CA GLY A 92 3.78 3.04 5.77
C GLY A 92 3.28 4.40 5.34
N VAL A 93 2.09 4.41 4.76
CA VAL A 93 1.43 5.58 4.18
C VAL A 93 -0.07 5.56 4.47
N THR A 94 -0.74 6.67 4.15
CA THR A 94 -2.21 6.73 4.15
C THR A 94 -2.73 7.12 2.78
N THR A 95 -3.91 6.61 2.44
CA THR A 95 -4.69 7.02 1.26
C THR A 95 -6.06 7.48 1.71
N ARG A 96 -6.69 8.39 0.98
CA ARG A 96 -8.00 8.95 1.35
C ARG A 96 -8.97 8.94 0.19
N LYS A 97 -10.24 8.62 0.50
CA LYS A 97 -11.38 8.70 -0.42
C LYS A 97 -12.61 9.17 0.34
N GLY A 98 -12.97 10.44 0.17
CA GLY A 98 -14.09 11.04 0.92
C GLY A 98 -13.84 11.05 2.42
N ASP A 99 -14.76 10.46 3.18
CA ASP A 99 -14.69 10.28 4.63
C ASP A 99 -13.87 9.05 5.08
N LYS A 100 -13.32 8.28 4.13
CA LYS A 100 -12.49 7.10 4.39
C LYS A 100 -11.02 7.43 4.31
N LEU A 101 -10.29 7.15 5.38
CA LEU A 101 -8.84 7.19 5.44
C LEU A 101 -8.32 5.77 5.62
N TYR A 102 -7.55 5.29 4.65
CA TYR A 102 -6.91 3.98 4.70
C TYR A 102 -5.49 4.11 5.23
N VAL A 103 -5.20 3.45 6.33
CA VAL A 103 -3.88 3.39 6.94
C VAL A 103 -3.20 2.11 6.48
N HIS A 104 -2.14 2.25 5.69
CA HIS A 104 -1.37 1.13 5.16
C HIS A 104 -0.14 0.90 6.03
N VAL A 105 -0.18 -0.14 6.86
CA VAL A 105 0.92 -0.51 7.74
C VAL A 105 1.75 -1.58 7.05
N LEU A 106 2.89 -1.16 6.52
CA LEU A 106 3.77 -1.97 5.68
C LEU A 106 4.94 -2.58 6.47
N ASP A 107 5.45 -1.85 7.46
CA ASP A 107 6.59 -2.24 8.28
C ASP A 107 6.48 -1.61 9.67
N LEU A 108 5.89 -2.34 10.61
CA LEU A 108 5.76 -1.93 12.00
C LEU A 108 5.82 -3.17 12.89
N GLN A 109 6.69 -3.14 13.90
CA GLN A 109 6.85 -4.22 14.87
C GLN A 109 5.98 -4.02 16.13
N ASP A 110 5.57 -2.78 16.38
CA ASP A 110 4.75 -2.42 17.54
C ASP A 110 3.27 -2.74 17.32
N ASP A 111 2.57 -3.03 18.42
CA ASP A 111 1.12 -3.24 18.43
C ASP A 111 0.32 -1.95 18.60
N ALA A 112 0.98 -0.80 18.66
CA ALA A 112 0.36 0.50 18.78
C ALA A 112 0.89 1.46 17.71
N LEU A 113 -0.04 2.18 17.06
CA LEU A 113 0.30 3.17 16.04
C LEU A 113 -0.37 4.51 16.34
N TYR A 114 0.45 5.52 16.62
CA TYR A 114 -0.03 6.90 16.77
C TYR A 114 -0.26 7.55 15.39
N LEU A 115 -1.43 8.17 15.24
CA LEU A 115 -1.84 8.90 14.04
C LEU A 115 -2.24 10.33 14.40
N PRO A 116 -1.49 11.36 13.96
CA PRO A 116 -1.81 12.75 14.18
C PRO A 116 -2.94 13.18 13.22
N LEU A 117 -4.18 13.07 13.65
CA LEU A 117 -5.37 13.44 12.88
C LEU A 117 -6.09 14.61 13.54
N ALA A 118 -6.44 15.62 12.74
CA ALA A 118 -7.27 16.73 13.17
C ALA A 118 -8.76 16.35 13.19
N GLU A 119 -9.19 15.52 12.25
CA GLU A 119 -10.56 15.05 12.12
C GLU A 119 -10.87 13.96 13.14
N LYS A 120 -12.14 13.93 13.57
CA LYS A 120 -12.62 12.93 14.51
C LYS A 120 -12.82 11.59 13.81
N VAL A 121 -12.27 10.53 14.37
CA VAL A 121 -12.50 9.16 13.91
C VAL A 121 -13.77 8.61 14.56
N GLY A 122 -14.67 8.10 13.73
CA GLY A 122 -15.92 7.47 14.19
C GLY A 122 -15.80 5.96 14.34
N GLU A 123 -15.06 5.30 13.44
CA GLU A 123 -14.85 3.85 13.42
C GLU A 123 -13.50 3.52 12.80
N ALA A 124 -12.92 2.41 13.24
CA ALA A 124 -11.75 1.79 12.63
C ALA A 124 -12.04 0.31 12.36
N ARG A 125 -11.72 -0.15 11.14
CA ARG A 125 -11.91 -1.52 10.69
C ARG A 125 -10.68 -2.03 9.95
N CYS A 126 -10.25 -3.25 10.25
CA CYS A 126 -9.21 -3.94 9.49
C CYS A 126 -9.81 -4.55 8.20
N LEU A 127 -9.30 -4.18 7.02
CA LEU A 127 -9.77 -4.77 5.76
C LEU A 127 -9.31 -6.22 5.57
N ASN A 128 -8.19 -6.62 6.21
CA ASN A 128 -7.63 -7.96 6.04
C ASN A 128 -8.52 -9.06 6.64
N ASN A 129 -9.21 -8.79 7.75
CA ASN A 129 -10.10 -9.75 8.43
C ASN A 129 -11.54 -9.24 8.63
N GLY A 130 -11.82 -7.98 8.32
CA GLY A 130 -13.14 -7.35 8.50
C GLY A 130 -13.49 -6.96 9.93
N GLU A 131 -12.59 -7.16 10.90
CA GLU A 131 -12.85 -6.89 12.31
C GLU A 131 -12.66 -5.41 12.66
N ARG A 132 -13.35 -4.99 13.72
CA ARG A 132 -13.16 -3.66 14.29
C ARG A 132 -11.82 -3.56 14.99
N VAL A 133 -11.14 -2.45 14.77
CA VAL A 133 -9.87 -2.11 15.42
C VAL A 133 -10.16 -1.13 16.56
N LYS A 134 -9.66 -1.43 17.75
CA LYS A 134 -9.74 -0.53 18.90
C LYS A 134 -8.79 0.64 18.71
N PHE A 135 -9.22 1.80 19.18
CA PHE A 135 -8.36 3.00 19.19
C PHE A 135 -8.71 3.91 20.35
N ASP A 136 -7.72 4.62 20.85
CA ASP A 136 -7.85 5.65 21.86
C ASP A 136 -7.74 7.03 21.21
N THR A 137 -8.66 7.93 21.56
CA THR A 137 -8.65 9.31 21.07
C THR A 137 -7.82 10.18 22.01
N LEU A 138 -6.78 10.79 21.47
CA LEU A 138 -5.98 11.80 22.15
C LEU A 138 -6.54 13.18 21.81
N ARG A 139 -7.24 13.79 22.77
CA ARG A 139 -8.00 15.03 22.57
C ARG A 139 -7.15 16.14 21.92
N GLY A 140 -7.53 16.54 20.70
CA GLY A 140 -6.82 17.56 19.91
C GLY A 140 -5.46 17.15 19.34
N LYS A 141 -5.08 15.85 19.43
CA LYS A 141 -3.77 15.34 18.97
C LYS A 141 -3.85 14.18 17.98
N GLY A 142 -5.01 13.54 17.84
CA GLY A 142 -5.18 12.37 16.97
C GLY A 142 -5.64 11.13 17.72
N ILE A 143 -5.23 9.96 17.24
CA ILE A 143 -5.62 8.66 17.81
C ILE A 143 -4.40 7.74 17.96
N VAL A 144 -4.55 6.72 18.80
CA VAL A 144 -3.63 5.57 18.86
C VAL A 144 -4.43 4.33 18.50
N LEU A 145 -4.05 3.66 17.40
CA LEU A 145 -4.62 2.37 17.00
C LEU A 145 -3.98 1.24 17.81
N ASN A 146 -4.79 0.28 18.24
CA ASN A 146 -4.32 -0.98 18.80
C ASN A 146 -4.32 -2.05 17.69
N LEU A 147 -3.14 -2.52 17.32
CA LEU A 147 -2.92 -3.48 16.23
C LEU A 147 -2.71 -4.93 16.71
N GLU A 148 -2.82 -5.19 18.02
CA GLU A 148 -2.56 -6.52 18.62
C GLU A 148 -3.31 -7.67 17.93
N HIS A 149 -4.55 -7.41 17.48
CA HIS A 149 -5.40 -8.39 16.81
C HIS A 149 -5.49 -8.22 15.29
N VAL A 150 -4.68 -7.30 14.73
CA VAL A 150 -4.59 -7.12 13.28
C VAL A 150 -3.62 -8.17 12.72
N PRO A 151 -4.06 -9.05 11.79
CA PRO A 151 -3.21 -10.12 11.30
C PRO A 151 -2.01 -9.58 10.52
N GLU A 152 -0.88 -10.28 10.62
CA GLU A 152 0.28 -10.02 9.77
C GLU A 152 -0.07 -10.29 8.31
N ASP A 153 0.25 -9.34 7.43
CA ASP A 153 0.02 -9.43 5.99
C ASP A 153 1.05 -8.57 5.25
N THR A 154 1.06 -8.67 3.93
CA THR A 154 1.86 -7.81 3.04
C THR A 154 1.60 -6.33 3.30
N ASP A 155 0.35 -5.96 3.52
CA ASP A 155 -0.12 -4.65 3.92
C ASP A 155 -1.26 -4.84 4.92
N ARG A 156 -1.10 -4.37 6.14
CA ARG A 156 -2.16 -4.33 7.15
C ARG A 156 -2.94 -3.04 6.95
N ILE A 157 -4.16 -3.14 6.44
CA ILE A 157 -4.95 -1.99 6.03
C ILE A 157 -6.06 -1.71 7.04
N ILE A 158 -6.00 -0.54 7.68
CA ILE A 158 -7.02 -0.07 8.61
C ILE A 158 -7.83 1.04 7.94
N GLU A 159 -9.11 0.79 7.71
CA GLU A 159 -10.06 1.79 7.25
C GLU A 159 -10.57 2.61 8.44
N LEU A 160 -10.34 3.91 8.42
CA LEU A 160 -10.91 4.86 9.35
C LEU A 160 -12.08 5.60 8.72
N THR A 161 -13.22 5.64 9.39
CA THR A 161 -14.34 6.51 9.00
C THR A 161 -14.22 7.82 9.78
N LEU A 162 -14.03 8.93 9.06
CA LEU A 162 -13.90 10.28 9.62
C LEU A 162 -15.27 10.96 9.77
N ARG A 163 -15.39 11.91 10.73
CA ARG A 163 -16.61 12.66 11.04
C ARG A 163 -16.34 14.13 11.19
#